data_99190264a9d32ee5e01d69b0b871bf46
#
_entry.id   99190264a9d32ee5e01d69b0b871bf46
#
_cell.length_a   1.000
_cell.length_b   1.000
_cell.length_c   1.000
_cell.angle_alpha   90.00
_cell.angle_beta   90.00
_cell.angle_gamma   90.00
#
_symmetry.space_group_name_H-M   'P 1'
#
loop_
_entity.id
_entity.type
_entity.pdbx_description
1 polymer ?
#
loop_
_entity_poly.entity_id
_entity_poly.type
_entity_poly.pdbx_seq_one_letter_code
_entity_poly.pdbx_strand_id
1 'polypeptide(L)'
;DSSPSRGLGDVYKRQVKGTNYGWMDVAWGGTDYDGSIIGDGSAWKEGLLKPIYRWIPSIAVSDMTFYQGNLFPELKDKVILTSLKAQRIISLDFNDGKVSNETVLIEGMGRLRDVEQNESGEIFVIIDDDNSGIWKLVKK
;
A
#
# COMPACT_ATOMS: atom_id res chain seq x y z
N ASP A 1 -14.78 1.14 -4.92
CA ASP A 1 -14.46 2.06 -3.82
C ASP A 1 -13.17 1.61 -3.14
N SER A 2 -12.06 2.23 -3.54
CA SER A 2 -10.73 1.99 -2.96
C SER A 2 -10.52 2.93 -1.78
N SER A 3 -11.31 2.79 -0.72
CA SER A 3 -11.05 3.52 0.51
C SER A 3 -9.83 2.91 1.23
N PRO A 4 -8.71 3.66 1.42
CA PRO A 4 -7.57 3.14 2.15
C PRO A 4 -7.96 2.91 3.61
N SER A 5 -7.75 1.71 4.10
CA SER A 5 -7.98 1.36 5.50
C SER A 5 -7.01 2.14 6.40
N ARG A 6 -7.52 3.10 7.15
CA ARG A 6 -6.77 3.85 8.16
C ARG A 6 -6.64 3.02 9.43
N GLY A 7 -5.60 2.24 9.56
CA GLY A 7 -5.32 1.47 10.78
C GLY A 7 -3.84 1.18 10.91
N LEU A 8 -3.34 0.89 12.13
CA LEU A 8 -1.93 0.64 12.41
C LEU A 8 -1.37 -0.70 11.85
N GLY A 9 -2.07 -1.32 10.95
CA GLY A 9 -1.59 -2.44 10.16
C GLY A 9 -2.09 -2.29 8.74
N ASP A 10 -1.25 -1.81 7.83
CA ASP A 10 -1.61 -1.79 6.42
C ASP A 10 -1.63 -3.19 5.88
N VAL A 11 -2.65 -3.47 5.08
CA VAL A 11 -2.88 -4.79 4.54
C VAL A 11 -3.14 -4.70 3.04
N TYR A 12 -2.48 -5.56 2.29
CA TYR A 12 -2.81 -5.77 0.88
C TYR A 12 -3.91 -6.82 0.77
N LYS A 13 -5.01 -6.46 0.12
CA LYS A 13 -6.20 -7.31 -0.03
C LYS A 13 -6.54 -7.50 -1.49
N ARG A 14 -6.55 -8.76 -1.95
CA ARG A 14 -7.32 -9.11 -3.14
C ARG A 14 -8.78 -9.19 -2.71
N GLN A 15 -9.55 -8.16 -3.02
CA GLN A 15 -10.94 -8.07 -2.59
C GLN A 15 -11.82 -9.10 -3.28
N VAL A 16 -12.63 -9.80 -2.49
CA VAL A 16 -13.70 -10.68 -2.95
C VAL A 16 -15.03 -10.01 -2.59
N LYS A 17 -15.93 -9.87 -3.57
CA LYS A 17 -17.21 -9.19 -3.38
C LYS A 17 -17.99 -9.79 -2.22
N GLY A 18 -18.49 -8.92 -1.32
CA GLY A 18 -19.30 -9.32 -0.17
C GLY A 18 -18.54 -9.91 1.00
N THR A 19 -17.22 -9.94 0.97
CA THR A 19 -16.38 -10.49 2.04
C THR A 19 -16.06 -9.45 3.10
N ASN A 20 -16.14 -9.83 4.37
CA ASN A 20 -15.73 -9.01 5.50
C ASN A 20 -14.23 -9.24 5.80
N TYR A 21 -13.45 -8.16 5.82
CA TYR A 21 -12.02 -8.15 6.14
C TYR A 21 -11.72 -7.67 7.56
N GLY A 22 -12.75 -7.37 8.34
CA GLY A 22 -12.68 -7.20 9.77
C GLY A 22 -12.52 -5.78 10.29
N TRP A 23 -12.45 -4.77 9.45
CA TRP A 23 -12.43 -3.39 9.91
C TRP A 23 -13.81 -3.01 10.49
N MET A 24 -13.94 -2.50 11.62
CA MET A 24 -13.23 -2.02 12.81
C MET A 24 -13.16 -3.06 13.95
N ASP A 25 -13.60 -4.32 13.72
CA ASP A 25 -13.62 -5.35 14.75
C ASP A 25 -12.22 -5.86 15.08
N VAL A 26 -11.32 -5.82 14.08
CA VAL A 26 -9.92 -6.26 14.21
C VAL A 26 -8.99 -5.35 13.41
N ALA A 27 -7.77 -5.19 13.89
CA ALA A 27 -6.68 -4.55 13.16
C ALA A 27 -5.37 -5.30 13.43
N TRP A 28 -4.55 -5.51 12.40
CA TRP A 28 -3.30 -6.25 12.52
C TRP A 28 -2.27 -5.59 13.43
N GLY A 29 -2.36 -4.28 13.66
CA GLY A 29 -1.56 -3.55 14.66
C GLY A 29 -2.17 -3.55 16.06
N GLY A 30 -3.44 -3.91 16.19
CA GLY A 30 -4.18 -3.94 17.47
C GLY A 30 -4.60 -2.58 18.01
N THR A 31 -3.96 -1.49 17.60
CA THR A 31 -4.21 -0.13 18.11
C THR A 31 -4.36 0.88 16.99
N ASP A 32 -5.03 2.00 17.26
CA ASP A 32 -5.10 3.18 16.41
C ASP A 32 -3.88 4.10 16.57
N TYR A 33 -3.84 5.22 15.87
CA TYR A 33 -2.74 6.20 15.88
C TYR A 33 -2.55 6.88 17.26
N ASP A 34 -3.60 7.00 18.04
CA ASP A 34 -3.59 7.56 19.40
C ASP A 34 -3.26 6.51 20.47
N GLY A 35 -3.04 5.25 20.06
CA GLY A 35 -2.77 4.12 20.96
C GLY A 35 -4.02 3.44 21.52
N SER A 36 -5.23 3.91 21.16
CA SER A 36 -6.48 3.24 21.55
C SER A 36 -6.59 1.85 20.92
N ILE A 37 -7.17 0.92 21.65
CA ILE A 37 -7.36 -0.46 21.17
C ILE A 37 -8.47 -0.48 20.11
N ILE A 38 -8.21 -1.10 18.96
CA ILE A 38 -9.21 -1.34 17.92
C ILE A 38 -9.91 -2.67 18.21
N GLY A 39 -11.25 -2.62 18.29
CA GLY A 39 -12.07 -3.78 18.64
C GLY A 39 -11.69 -4.35 20.01
N ASP A 40 -11.30 -5.61 20.09
CA ASP A 40 -10.78 -6.26 21.30
C ASP A 40 -9.24 -6.40 21.31
N GLY A 41 -8.55 -5.73 20.38
CA GLY A 41 -7.11 -5.81 20.19
C GLY A 41 -6.64 -7.02 19.40
N SER A 42 -7.55 -7.86 18.93
CA SER A 42 -7.20 -9.02 18.13
C SER A 42 -6.74 -8.63 16.73
N ALA A 43 -5.69 -9.27 16.23
CA ALA A 43 -5.22 -9.06 14.86
C ALA A 43 -6.16 -9.67 13.81
N TRP A 44 -6.87 -10.74 14.18
CA TRP A 44 -7.77 -11.47 13.28
C TRP A 44 -8.78 -12.30 14.08
N LYS A 45 -9.95 -12.55 13.49
CA LYS A 45 -11.00 -13.42 14.04
C LYS A 45 -11.46 -14.43 12.99
N GLU A 46 -11.99 -15.55 13.46
CA GLU A 46 -12.61 -16.56 12.59
C GLU A 46 -13.80 -15.95 11.81
N GLY A 47 -13.96 -16.36 10.55
CA GLY A 47 -14.98 -15.82 9.65
C GLY A 47 -14.55 -14.58 8.85
N LEU A 48 -13.39 -13.99 9.17
CA LEU A 48 -12.83 -12.86 8.42
C LEU A 48 -11.79 -13.34 7.41
N LEU A 49 -11.75 -12.73 6.22
CA LEU A 49 -10.72 -13.04 5.24
C LEU A 49 -9.40 -12.34 5.60
N LYS A 50 -8.32 -13.14 5.66
CA LYS A 50 -6.99 -12.60 5.93
C LYS A 50 -6.46 -11.80 4.73
N PRO A 51 -5.70 -10.72 4.98
CA PRO A 51 -4.96 -10.04 3.92
C PRO A 51 -3.85 -10.95 3.37
N ILE A 52 -3.46 -10.73 2.13
CA ILE A 52 -2.33 -11.45 1.51
C ILE A 52 -0.98 -10.86 1.88
N TYR A 53 -0.93 -9.60 2.29
CA TYR A 53 0.26 -8.93 2.79
C TYR A 53 -0.09 -7.88 3.85
N ARG A 54 0.86 -7.56 4.75
CA ARG A 54 0.67 -6.58 5.82
C ARG A 54 1.99 -5.96 6.26
N TRP A 55 1.92 -4.73 6.73
CA TRP A 55 3.02 -4.03 7.40
C TRP A 55 2.67 -3.78 8.86
N ILE A 56 3.58 -4.18 9.77
CA ILE A 56 3.49 -3.91 11.20
C ILE A 56 4.85 -3.39 11.67
N PRO A 57 4.95 -2.13 12.10
CA PRO A 57 3.89 -1.12 12.17
C PRO A 57 3.40 -0.67 10.79
N SER A 58 2.22 0.01 10.77
CA SER A 58 1.64 0.58 9.54
C SER A 58 2.60 1.56 8.89
N ILE A 59 2.76 1.43 7.57
CA ILE A 59 3.46 2.39 6.71
C ILE A 59 2.51 3.47 6.17
N ALA A 60 1.21 3.37 6.45
CA ALA A 60 0.13 4.18 5.89
C ALA A 60 0.13 4.14 4.36
N VAL A 61 -0.18 2.96 3.79
CA VAL A 61 -0.36 2.79 2.33
C VAL A 61 -1.42 3.77 1.84
N SER A 62 -1.09 4.52 0.82
CA SER A 62 -1.97 5.57 0.26
C SER A 62 -2.62 5.15 -1.03
N ASP A 63 -1.83 4.58 -1.93
CA ASP A 63 -2.31 4.14 -3.24
C ASP A 63 -1.46 3.02 -3.83
N MET A 64 -1.95 2.37 -4.89
CA MET A 64 -1.25 1.31 -5.60
C MET A 64 -1.68 1.21 -7.06
N THR A 65 -0.75 0.84 -7.92
CA THR A 65 -1.01 0.50 -9.33
C THR A 65 -0.27 -0.78 -9.74
N PHE A 66 -0.85 -1.55 -10.68
CA PHE A 66 -0.15 -2.65 -11.33
C PHE A 66 0.63 -2.10 -12.51
N TYR A 67 1.95 -2.17 -12.45
CA TYR A 67 2.77 -1.66 -13.51
C TYR A 67 2.74 -2.55 -14.76
N GLN A 68 2.20 -2.02 -15.86
CA GLN A 68 2.07 -2.69 -17.15
C GLN A 68 2.93 -2.03 -18.24
N GLY A 69 3.62 -0.95 -17.90
CA GLY A 69 4.48 -0.20 -18.84
C GLY A 69 5.75 -0.96 -19.24
N ASN A 70 6.44 -0.42 -20.23
CA ASN A 70 7.71 -0.98 -20.71
C ASN A 70 8.91 -0.06 -20.40
N LEU A 71 8.67 1.12 -19.83
CA LEU A 71 9.75 2.08 -19.53
C LEU A 71 10.67 1.58 -18.41
N PHE A 72 10.09 0.86 -17.42
CA PHE A 72 10.81 0.22 -16.34
C PHE A 72 10.60 -1.31 -16.40
N PRO A 73 11.32 -2.04 -17.27
CA PRO A 73 11.10 -3.49 -17.45
C PRO A 73 11.22 -4.30 -16.17
N GLU A 74 12.06 -3.83 -15.22
CA GLU A 74 12.27 -4.43 -13.90
C GLU A 74 11.04 -4.34 -12.98
N LEU A 75 10.10 -3.45 -13.28
CA LEU A 75 8.85 -3.27 -12.54
C LEU A 75 7.64 -3.93 -13.20
N LYS A 76 7.82 -4.50 -14.40
CA LYS A 76 6.72 -5.09 -15.15
C LYS A 76 6.03 -6.20 -14.33
N ASP A 77 4.68 -6.16 -14.36
CA ASP A 77 3.80 -7.09 -13.64
C ASP A 77 3.92 -7.06 -12.11
N LYS A 78 4.62 -6.06 -11.55
CA LYS A 78 4.68 -5.79 -10.12
C LYS A 78 3.60 -4.79 -9.69
N VAL A 79 3.23 -4.85 -8.43
CA VAL A 79 2.46 -3.78 -7.79
C VAL A 79 3.42 -2.71 -7.32
N ILE A 80 3.16 -1.47 -7.71
CA ILE A 80 3.82 -0.29 -7.18
C ILE A 80 2.86 0.35 -6.19
N LEU A 81 3.33 0.66 -5.00
CA LEU A 81 2.53 1.33 -3.97
C LEU A 81 3.29 2.49 -3.33
N THR A 82 2.53 3.42 -2.81
CA THR A 82 3.02 4.59 -2.10
C THR A 82 2.60 4.57 -0.64
N SER A 83 3.36 5.25 0.20
CA SER A 83 3.06 5.35 1.63
C SER A 83 3.25 6.76 2.17
N LEU A 84 2.31 7.16 3.05
CA LEU A 84 2.33 8.47 3.69
C LEU A 84 3.31 8.51 4.86
N LYS A 85 3.26 7.51 5.75
CA LYS A 85 4.04 7.50 6.99
C LYS A 85 5.48 7.09 6.75
N ALA A 86 5.70 6.03 5.97
CA ALA A 86 7.05 5.59 5.65
C ALA A 86 7.72 6.42 4.55
N GLN A 87 6.96 7.26 3.83
CA GLN A 87 7.46 8.14 2.76
C GLN A 87 8.22 7.34 1.68
N ARG A 88 7.64 6.20 1.27
CA ARG A 88 8.27 5.24 0.36
C ARG A 88 7.43 4.98 -0.87
N ILE A 89 8.14 4.73 -1.98
CA ILE A 89 7.62 4.01 -3.13
C ILE A 89 8.15 2.59 -3.05
N ILE A 90 7.27 1.61 -3.07
CA ILE A 90 7.60 0.20 -2.86
C ILE A 90 7.07 -0.59 -4.06
N SER A 91 7.83 -1.58 -4.51
CA SER A 91 7.33 -2.60 -5.43
C SER A 91 7.15 -3.94 -4.72
N LEU A 92 6.06 -4.64 -5.06
CA LEU A 92 5.77 -5.99 -4.59
C LEU A 92 5.79 -6.96 -5.76
N ASP A 93 6.53 -8.04 -5.61
CA ASP A 93 6.51 -9.19 -6.49
C ASP A 93 5.48 -10.20 -6.00
N PHE A 94 4.74 -10.79 -6.94
CA PHE A 94 3.75 -11.83 -6.66
C PHE A 94 4.17 -13.15 -7.26
N ASN A 95 4.01 -14.22 -6.48
CA ASN A 95 4.13 -15.59 -6.93
C ASN A 95 2.98 -16.40 -6.34
N ASP A 96 2.21 -17.10 -7.18
CA ASP A 96 1.05 -17.92 -6.79
C ASP A 96 0.05 -17.17 -5.88
N GLY A 97 -0.21 -15.90 -6.18
CA GLY A 97 -1.16 -15.07 -5.42
C GLY A 97 -0.68 -14.61 -4.04
N LYS A 98 0.61 -14.79 -3.75
CA LYS A 98 1.27 -14.32 -2.52
C LYS A 98 2.35 -13.31 -2.86
N VAL A 99 2.60 -12.37 -1.97
CA VAL A 99 3.77 -11.49 -2.06
C VAL A 99 5.02 -12.33 -1.80
N SER A 100 5.92 -12.37 -2.76
CA SER A 100 7.18 -13.13 -2.70
C SER A 100 8.37 -12.25 -2.34
N ASN A 101 8.31 -10.95 -2.68
CA ASN A 101 9.37 -10.01 -2.37
C ASN A 101 8.82 -8.58 -2.26
N GLU A 102 9.46 -7.76 -1.43
CA GLU A 102 9.25 -6.33 -1.30
C GLU A 102 10.56 -5.59 -1.59
N THR A 103 10.49 -4.57 -2.44
CA THR A 103 11.63 -3.73 -2.75
C THR A 103 11.26 -2.26 -2.54
N VAL A 104 12.00 -1.54 -1.72
CA VAL A 104 11.90 -0.08 -1.61
C VAL A 104 12.59 0.54 -2.81
N LEU A 105 11.83 1.21 -3.67
CA LEU A 105 12.35 1.87 -4.87
C LEU A 105 12.90 3.26 -4.54
N ILE A 106 12.17 4.02 -3.74
CA ILE A 106 12.52 5.38 -3.32
C ILE A 106 12.06 5.58 -1.88
N GLU A 107 12.83 6.34 -1.11
CA GLU A 107 12.52 6.69 0.28
C GLU A 107 12.84 8.17 0.54
N GLY A 108 12.07 8.80 1.44
CA GLY A 108 12.36 10.15 1.94
C GLY A 108 11.94 11.29 1.02
N MET A 109 11.03 11.06 0.08
CA MET A 109 10.48 12.11 -0.80
C MET A 109 9.37 12.96 -0.15
N GLY A 110 8.98 12.67 1.09
CA GLY A 110 7.79 13.26 1.72
C GLY A 110 6.60 12.28 1.74
N ARG A 111 5.45 12.77 2.15
CA ARG A 111 4.21 11.98 2.27
C ARG A 111 3.64 11.70 0.88
N LEU A 112 3.84 10.50 0.37
CA LEU A 112 3.34 10.10 -0.95
C LEU A 112 1.85 9.75 -0.85
N ARG A 113 1.01 10.39 -1.67
CA ARG A 113 -0.46 10.27 -1.62
C ARG A 113 -1.01 9.33 -2.67
N ASP A 114 -0.41 9.34 -3.87
CA ASP A 114 -0.99 8.71 -5.05
C ASP A 114 0.12 8.22 -5.98
N VAL A 115 -0.15 7.19 -6.79
CA VAL A 115 0.76 6.69 -7.82
C VAL A 115 -0.03 6.22 -9.05
N GLU A 116 0.31 6.77 -10.20
CA GLU A 116 -0.32 6.43 -11.46
C GLU A 116 0.72 6.18 -12.57
N GLN A 117 0.33 5.39 -13.55
CA GLN A 117 1.09 5.21 -14.78
C GLN A 117 0.28 5.69 -15.99
N ASN A 118 0.94 6.31 -16.94
CA ASN A 118 0.33 6.62 -18.21
C ASN A 118 0.52 5.49 -19.26
N GLU A 119 -0.08 5.64 -20.43
CA GLU A 119 0.00 4.67 -21.53
C GLU A 119 1.44 4.45 -22.03
N SER A 120 2.32 5.42 -21.86
CA SER A 120 3.74 5.32 -22.22
C SER A 120 4.57 4.57 -21.16
N GLY A 121 3.96 4.20 -20.03
CA GLY A 121 4.64 3.53 -18.91
C GLY A 121 5.44 4.47 -18.02
N GLU A 122 5.22 5.79 -18.12
CA GLU A 122 5.78 6.74 -17.17
C GLU A 122 5.00 6.65 -15.84
N ILE A 123 5.71 6.71 -14.72
CA ILE A 123 5.13 6.65 -13.37
C ILE A 123 5.15 8.05 -12.77
N PHE A 124 3.98 8.48 -12.28
CA PHE A 124 3.78 9.75 -11.60
C PHE A 124 3.36 9.49 -10.16
N VAL A 125 3.81 10.34 -9.25
CA VAL A 125 3.43 10.32 -7.84
C VAL A 125 3.04 11.71 -7.37
N ILE A 126 2.13 11.77 -6.41
CA ILE A 126 1.71 13.01 -5.75
C ILE A 126 2.27 13.03 -4.34
N ILE A 127 2.90 14.14 -3.97
CA ILE A 127 3.39 14.39 -2.61
C ILE A 127 2.38 15.26 -1.87
N ASP A 128 1.97 14.81 -0.69
CA ASP A 128 1.07 15.51 0.24
C ASP A 128 1.92 16.26 1.28
N ASP A 129 2.41 17.44 0.89
CA ASP A 129 3.30 18.28 1.68
C ASP A 129 3.03 19.76 1.34
N ASP A 130 3.58 20.69 2.12
CA ASP A 130 3.51 22.14 1.85
C ASP A 130 4.07 22.51 0.47
N ASN A 131 5.03 21.74 -0.03
CA ASN A 131 5.56 21.81 -1.40
C ASN A 131 4.99 20.68 -2.27
N SER A 132 3.68 20.46 -2.20
CA SER A 132 2.99 19.44 -2.98
C SER A 132 3.23 19.62 -4.49
N GLY A 133 3.27 18.49 -5.20
CA GLY A 133 3.47 18.50 -6.65
C GLY A 133 3.32 17.10 -7.25
N ILE A 134 3.24 17.08 -8.57
CA ILE A 134 3.29 15.84 -9.34
C ILE A 134 4.73 15.61 -9.77
N TRP A 135 5.27 14.48 -9.39
CA TRP A 135 6.63 14.07 -9.68
C TRP A 135 6.64 12.88 -10.63
N LYS A 136 7.51 12.92 -11.61
CA LYS A 136 7.72 11.81 -12.55
C LYS A 136 8.97 11.03 -12.17
N LEU A 137 8.85 9.70 -12.10
CA LEU A 137 10.01 8.82 -11.92
C LEU A 137 10.83 8.78 -13.20
N VAL A 138 12.15 8.90 -13.06
CA VAL A 138 13.12 8.79 -14.17
C VAL A 138 14.21 7.78 -13.81
N LYS A 139 14.72 7.09 -14.83
CA LYS A 139 15.93 6.27 -14.67
C LYS A 139 17.15 7.16 -14.45
N LYS A 140 18.02 6.75 -13.55
CA LYS A 140 19.36 7.32 -13.44
C LYS A 140 20.24 6.85 -14.59
#